data_dae603471eaf0915a57d334868fcac98
#
_entry.id   dae603471eaf0915a57d334868fcac98
#
_cell.length_a   1.000
_cell.length_b   1.000
_cell.length_c   1.000
_cell.angle_alpha   90.00
_cell.angle_beta   90.00
_cell.angle_gamma   90.00
#
_symmetry.space_group_name_H-M   'P 1'
#
loop_
_entity.id
_entity.type
_entity.pdbx_description
1 polymer ?
#
loop_
_entity_poly.entity_id
_entity_poly.type
_entity_poly.pdbx_seq_one_letter_code
_entity_poly.pdbx_strand_id
1 'polypeptide(L)'
;MKRLLVRAESCAGCRFCEMVCSFSHEGRFSPSLSRITVIKEDRFGFDYPIFCRLCESCPPADSCPSRALGRSPEGTLMLDEEACSGCGTCLKACPHTALKIGEASKPIFCDLCGGRPRCVERCPTGALSYEEVEEFDEKPIEALKRLMERWGIHA
;
A
#
# COMPACT_ATOMS: atom_id res chain seq x y z
N MET A 1 14.12 0.59 10.58
CA MET A 1 12.73 0.12 10.76
C MET A 1 12.36 -0.84 9.63
N LYS A 2 11.66 -1.96 9.91
CA LYS A 2 11.24 -2.87 8.84
C LYS A 2 10.16 -2.25 7.99
N ARG A 3 10.31 -2.33 6.67
CA ARG A 3 9.38 -1.79 5.68
C ARG A 3 9.01 -2.84 4.63
N LEU A 4 7.84 -2.70 4.08
CA LEU A 4 7.41 -3.46 2.91
C LEU A 4 8.05 -2.83 1.67
N LEU A 5 8.71 -3.65 0.86
CA LEU A 5 9.43 -3.23 -0.34
C LEU A 5 8.84 -3.90 -1.58
N VAL A 6 9.04 -3.27 -2.74
CA VAL A 6 8.61 -3.78 -4.06
C VAL A 6 9.81 -3.88 -4.98
N ARG A 7 9.97 -5.05 -5.60
CA ARG A 7 10.80 -5.24 -6.80
C ARG A 7 9.87 -5.30 -8.01
N ALA A 8 9.68 -4.16 -8.67
CA ALA A 8 8.72 -4.01 -9.76
C ALA A 8 9.00 -4.97 -10.92
N GLU A 9 10.28 -5.22 -11.23
CA GLU A 9 10.72 -6.16 -12.27
C GLU A 9 10.32 -7.62 -12.02
N SER A 10 10.00 -7.96 -10.79
CA SER A 10 9.57 -9.31 -10.40
C SER A 10 8.04 -9.43 -10.24
N CYS A 11 7.32 -8.30 -10.30
CA CYS A 11 5.86 -8.35 -10.15
C CYS A 11 5.21 -8.87 -11.42
N ALA A 12 4.44 -9.95 -11.31
CA ALA A 12 3.69 -10.54 -12.41
C ALA A 12 2.23 -10.06 -12.51
N GLY A 13 1.84 -9.04 -11.72
CA GLY A 13 0.48 -8.52 -11.72
C GLY A 13 -0.62 -9.52 -11.36
N CYS A 14 -0.26 -10.63 -10.72
CA CYS A 14 -1.17 -11.73 -10.41
C CYS A 14 -2.25 -11.36 -9.36
N ARG A 15 -2.10 -10.22 -8.65
CA ARG A 15 -3.00 -9.72 -7.61
C ARG A 15 -3.22 -10.67 -6.42
N PHE A 16 -2.41 -11.70 -6.29
CA PHE A 16 -2.55 -12.65 -5.18
C PHE A 16 -2.34 -11.96 -3.83
N CYS A 17 -1.48 -10.94 -3.77
CA CYS A 17 -1.29 -10.09 -2.59
C CYS A 17 -2.58 -9.37 -2.16
N GLU A 18 -3.40 -8.89 -3.11
CA GLU A 18 -4.70 -8.28 -2.81
C GLU A 18 -5.69 -9.30 -2.23
N MET A 19 -5.73 -10.50 -2.82
CA MET A 19 -6.60 -11.58 -2.35
C MET A 19 -6.24 -12.02 -0.94
N VAL A 20 -4.96 -12.27 -0.69
CA VAL A 20 -4.47 -12.66 0.64
C VAL A 20 -4.72 -11.56 1.67
N CYS A 21 -4.48 -10.30 1.31
CA CYS A 21 -4.70 -9.16 2.20
C CYS A 21 -6.17 -9.04 2.62
N SER A 22 -7.09 -9.03 1.65
CA SER A 22 -8.52 -8.92 1.95
C SER A 22 -9.04 -10.12 2.74
N PHE A 23 -8.60 -11.34 2.38
CA PHE A 23 -9.01 -12.54 3.12
C PHE A 23 -8.50 -12.54 4.57
N SER A 24 -7.26 -12.10 4.78
CA SER A 24 -6.66 -12.07 6.14
C SER A 24 -7.34 -11.07 7.07
N HIS A 25 -7.90 -9.99 6.54
CA HIS A 25 -8.52 -8.93 7.34
C HIS A 25 -10.05 -9.07 7.42
N GLU A 26 -10.67 -9.49 6.31
CA GLU A 26 -12.13 -9.46 6.16
C GLU A 26 -12.76 -10.86 6.00
N GLY A 27 -11.94 -11.92 5.98
CA GLY A 27 -12.41 -13.30 5.79
C GLY A 27 -12.98 -13.59 4.40
N ARG A 28 -12.82 -12.69 3.43
CA ARG A 28 -13.36 -12.82 2.06
C ARG A 28 -12.41 -12.22 1.02
N PHE A 29 -12.51 -12.72 -0.20
CA PHE A 29 -11.73 -12.24 -1.33
C PHE A 29 -12.43 -11.02 -1.96
N SER A 30 -11.86 -9.83 -1.74
CA SER A 30 -12.38 -8.58 -2.28
C SER A 30 -11.24 -7.59 -2.53
N PRO A 31 -10.88 -7.30 -3.79
CA PRO A 31 -9.83 -6.32 -4.09
C PRO A 31 -10.14 -4.92 -3.54
N SER A 32 -11.42 -4.54 -3.43
CA SER A 32 -11.82 -3.25 -2.86
C SER A 32 -11.51 -3.13 -1.37
N LEU A 33 -11.50 -4.24 -0.64
CA LEU A 33 -11.21 -4.32 0.79
C LEU A 33 -9.75 -4.69 1.09
N SER A 34 -8.95 -4.89 0.07
CA SER A 34 -7.51 -5.11 0.22
C SER A 34 -6.80 -3.81 0.59
N ARG A 35 -5.85 -3.88 1.52
CA ARG A 35 -4.99 -2.77 1.97
C ARG A 35 -3.74 -2.60 1.11
N ILE A 36 -3.61 -3.41 0.08
CA ILE A 36 -2.62 -3.31 -1.00
C ILE A 36 -3.37 -3.28 -2.33
N THR A 37 -2.88 -2.52 -3.31
CA THR A 37 -3.50 -2.41 -4.65
C THR A 37 -2.44 -2.59 -5.70
N VAL A 38 -2.64 -3.49 -6.66
CA VAL A 38 -1.75 -3.64 -7.81
C VAL A 38 -2.26 -2.73 -8.93
N ILE A 39 -1.49 -1.68 -9.23
CA ILE A 39 -1.71 -0.91 -10.46
C ILE A 39 -1.12 -1.67 -11.64
N LYS A 40 -1.75 -1.55 -12.80
CA LYS A 40 -1.36 -2.22 -14.02
C LYS A 40 -1.24 -1.19 -15.14
N GLU A 41 -0.10 -1.20 -15.82
CA GLU A 41 0.10 -0.43 -17.05
C GLU A 41 0.38 -1.43 -18.19
N ASP A 42 -0.70 -1.95 -18.73
CA ASP A 42 -0.67 -3.06 -19.70
C ASP A 42 0.11 -2.73 -20.99
N ARG A 43 0.19 -1.44 -21.38
CA ARG A 43 1.00 -1.00 -22.52
C ARG A 43 2.48 -1.37 -22.40
N PHE A 44 2.98 -1.39 -21.17
CA PHE A 44 4.40 -1.64 -20.89
C PHE A 44 4.62 -2.95 -20.15
N GLY A 45 3.55 -3.72 -19.88
CA GLY A 45 3.65 -4.92 -19.04
C GLY A 45 4.16 -4.61 -17.63
N PHE A 46 3.80 -3.43 -17.10
CA PHE A 46 4.25 -2.95 -15.80
C PHE A 46 3.16 -3.12 -14.76
N ASP A 47 3.50 -3.81 -13.70
CA ASP A 47 2.64 -4.04 -12.54
C ASP A 47 3.33 -3.56 -11.27
N TYR A 48 2.61 -2.80 -10.43
CA TYR A 48 3.21 -2.25 -9.23
C TYR A 48 2.24 -2.28 -8.03
N PRO A 49 2.58 -2.99 -6.95
CA PRO A 49 1.79 -2.98 -5.71
C PRO A 49 1.93 -1.67 -4.95
N ILE A 50 0.82 -1.01 -4.67
CA ILE A 50 0.74 0.19 -3.82
C ILE A 50 0.22 -0.20 -2.44
N PHE A 51 0.87 0.30 -1.40
CA PHE A 51 0.51 0.13 0.01
C PHE A 51 1.07 1.30 0.84
N CYS A 52 0.69 1.38 2.12
CA CYS A 52 1.19 2.44 3.01
C CYS A 52 2.72 2.38 3.15
N ARG A 53 3.39 3.51 2.89
CA ARG A 53 4.86 3.63 2.92
C ARG A 53 5.43 3.89 4.30
N LEU A 54 4.59 4.07 5.31
CA LEU A 54 5.00 4.44 6.68
C LEU A 54 5.88 5.70 6.69
N CYS A 55 5.44 6.74 5.96
CA CYS A 55 6.15 8.01 5.85
C CYS A 55 6.42 8.63 7.23
N GLU A 56 7.54 9.31 7.41
CA GLU A 56 7.85 10.03 8.67
C GLU A 56 6.81 11.12 8.95
N SER A 57 6.49 11.93 7.94
CA SER A 57 5.34 12.81 7.95
C SER A 57 4.18 12.13 7.26
N CYS A 58 3.03 12.08 7.90
CA CYS A 58 1.85 11.39 7.39
C CYS A 58 0.72 12.38 7.08
N PRO A 59 0.68 12.96 5.86
CA PRO A 59 -0.36 13.93 5.50
C PRO A 59 -1.80 13.45 5.74
N PRO A 60 -2.14 12.16 5.54
CA PRO A 60 -3.45 11.64 5.93
C PRO A 60 -3.81 11.83 7.41
N ALA A 61 -2.87 11.58 8.32
CA ALA A 61 -3.09 11.76 9.75
C ALA A 61 -3.15 13.25 10.12
N ASP A 62 -2.23 14.06 9.56
CA ASP A 62 -2.12 15.50 9.83
C ASP A 62 -3.35 16.28 9.32
N SER A 63 -3.97 15.84 8.23
CA SER A 63 -5.15 16.48 7.62
C SER A 63 -6.48 15.98 8.17
N CYS A 64 -6.50 15.03 9.11
CA CYS A 64 -7.73 14.47 9.64
C CYS A 64 -8.48 15.49 10.52
N PRO A 65 -9.67 15.99 10.12
CA PRO A 65 -10.35 17.04 10.85
C PRO A 65 -10.85 16.59 12.25
N SER A 66 -11.19 15.31 12.38
CA SER A 66 -11.62 14.73 13.67
C SER A 66 -10.46 14.11 14.46
N ARG A 67 -9.22 14.17 13.94
CA ARG A 67 -8.04 13.51 14.52
C ARG A 67 -8.22 12.01 14.79
N ALA A 68 -9.12 11.39 14.05
CA ALA A 68 -9.40 9.96 14.16
C ALA A 68 -8.27 9.08 13.60
N LEU A 69 -7.42 9.65 12.73
CA LEU A 69 -6.29 8.93 12.14
C LEU A 69 -5.00 9.35 12.85
N GLY A 70 -4.33 8.40 13.45
CA GLY A 70 -3.08 8.59 14.17
C GLY A 70 -1.99 7.61 13.73
N ARG A 71 -0.88 7.61 14.44
CA ARG A 71 0.24 6.67 14.21
C ARG A 71 0.55 5.91 15.49
N SER A 72 0.83 4.62 15.35
CA SER A 72 1.36 3.82 16.45
C SER A 72 2.82 4.17 16.73
N PRO A 73 3.37 3.76 17.90
CA PRO A 73 4.80 3.88 18.19
C PRO A 73 5.69 3.20 17.15
N GLU A 74 5.19 2.14 16.50
CA GLU A 74 5.87 1.39 15.44
C GLU A 74 5.74 2.07 14.06
N GLY A 75 5.05 3.20 13.99
CA GLY A 75 4.89 4.02 12.78
C GLY A 75 3.77 3.58 11.84
N THR A 76 3.00 2.54 12.17
CA THR A 76 1.81 2.16 11.39
C THR A 76 0.67 3.14 11.65
N LEU A 77 -0.26 3.27 10.69
CA LEU A 77 -1.47 4.05 10.89
C LEU A 77 -2.41 3.31 11.86
N MET A 78 -3.15 4.09 12.63
CA MET A 78 -4.22 3.64 13.51
C MET A 78 -5.46 4.49 13.27
N LEU A 79 -6.62 3.88 13.32
CA LEU A 79 -7.91 4.54 13.16
C LEU A 79 -8.73 4.41 14.45
N ASP A 80 -9.15 5.53 14.99
CA ASP A 80 -10.25 5.60 15.94
C ASP A 80 -11.56 5.61 15.15
N GLU A 81 -12.23 4.46 15.12
CA GLU A 81 -13.44 4.30 14.33
C GLU A 81 -14.62 5.13 14.87
N GLU A 82 -14.67 5.38 16.18
CA GLU A 82 -15.74 6.19 16.79
C GLU A 82 -15.59 7.66 16.44
N ALA A 83 -14.37 8.18 16.46
CA ALA A 83 -14.07 9.55 16.10
C ALA A 83 -14.12 9.81 14.59
N CYS A 84 -13.99 8.78 13.74
CA CYS A 84 -13.94 8.92 12.31
C CYS A 84 -15.31 9.25 11.70
N SER A 85 -15.43 10.42 11.06
CA SER A 85 -16.65 10.85 10.37
C SER A 85 -16.85 10.26 8.96
N GLY A 86 -15.88 9.51 8.43
CA GLY A 86 -15.93 8.97 7.06
C GLY A 86 -15.78 10.02 5.94
N CYS A 87 -15.25 11.19 6.23
CA CYS A 87 -15.18 12.33 5.29
C CYS A 87 -14.25 12.11 4.09
N GLY A 88 -13.35 11.12 4.11
CA GLY A 88 -12.43 10.79 3.01
C GLY A 88 -11.28 11.77 2.79
N THR A 89 -11.08 12.77 3.64
CA THR A 89 -9.97 13.75 3.52
C THR A 89 -8.61 13.06 3.50
N CYS A 90 -8.42 12.04 4.34
CA CYS A 90 -7.18 11.27 4.42
C CYS A 90 -6.80 10.56 3.12
N LEU A 91 -7.79 10.12 2.32
CA LEU A 91 -7.51 9.47 1.03
C LEU A 91 -6.90 10.47 0.04
N LYS A 92 -7.44 11.69 0.01
CA LYS A 92 -6.97 12.76 -0.89
C LYS A 92 -5.60 13.29 -0.47
N ALA A 93 -5.31 13.26 0.82
CA ALA A 93 -4.06 13.76 1.37
C ALA A 93 -2.88 12.80 1.18
N CYS A 94 -3.13 11.50 0.89
CA CYS A 94 -2.05 10.53 0.73
C CYS A 94 -1.32 10.69 -0.61
N PRO A 95 -0.02 11.06 -0.63
CA PRO A 95 0.73 11.23 -1.87
C PRO A 95 0.97 9.91 -2.62
N HIS A 96 0.80 8.76 -1.93
CA HIS A 96 1.00 7.42 -2.49
C HIS A 96 -0.32 6.73 -2.87
N THR A 97 -1.48 7.38 -2.67
CA THR A 97 -2.80 6.77 -2.88
C THR A 97 -2.98 5.41 -2.17
N ALA A 98 -2.36 5.28 -1.01
CA ALA A 98 -2.25 4.00 -0.29
C ALA A 98 -3.44 3.69 0.63
N LEU A 99 -4.39 4.62 0.76
CA LEU A 99 -5.61 4.45 1.54
C LEU A 99 -6.79 4.19 0.61
N LYS A 100 -7.71 3.35 1.05
CA LYS A 100 -9.00 3.10 0.38
C LYS A 100 -10.16 3.30 1.34
N ILE A 101 -11.37 3.40 0.81
CA ILE A 101 -12.59 3.34 1.61
C ILE A 101 -12.96 1.86 1.78
N GLY A 102 -13.08 1.47 3.03
CA GLY A 102 -13.63 0.19 3.43
C GLY A 102 -15.13 0.26 3.70
N GLU A 103 -15.63 -0.70 4.46
CA GLU A 103 -17.02 -0.70 4.90
C GLU A 103 -17.31 0.47 5.85
N ALA A 104 -18.58 0.82 5.98
CA ALA A 104 -19.06 1.95 6.78
C ALA A 104 -18.34 3.29 6.47
N SER A 105 -17.84 3.46 5.24
CA SER A 105 -17.11 4.66 4.80
C SER A 105 -15.84 4.95 5.61
N LYS A 106 -15.27 3.95 6.26
CA LYS A 106 -14.03 4.09 7.03
C LYS A 106 -12.80 3.87 6.13
N PRO A 107 -11.70 4.62 6.34
CA PRO A 107 -10.46 4.36 5.59
C PRO A 107 -9.83 3.04 6.02
N ILE A 108 -9.34 2.29 5.02
CA ILE A 108 -8.50 1.11 5.23
C ILE A 108 -7.10 1.36 4.67
N PHE A 109 -6.10 0.83 5.35
CA PHE A 109 -4.68 1.02 5.03
C PHE A 109 -3.86 -0.15 5.53
N CYS A 110 -2.64 -0.30 5.00
CA CYS A 110 -1.74 -1.37 5.41
C CYS A 110 -1.26 -1.18 6.85
N ASP A 111 -1.44 -2.21 7.66
CA ASP A 111 -1.04 -2.33 9.07
C ASP A 111 0.13 -3.32 9.26
N LEU A 112 0.76 -3.74 8.16
CA LEU A 112 1.81 -4.77 8.14
C LEU A 112 1.37 -6.12 8.73
N CYS A 113 0.07 -6.36 8.86
CA CYS A 113 -0.52 -7.55 9.51
C CYS A 113 0.12 -7.83 10.89
N GLY A 114 0.33 -6.77 11.69
CA GLY A 114 0.98 -6.88 13.01
C GLY A 114 2.46 -7.30 12.95
N GLY A 115 3.18 -6.93 11.88
CA GLY A 115 4.60 -7.25 11.69
C GLY A 115 4.89 -8.56 10.94
N ARG A 116 3.85 -9.22 10.43
CA ARG A 116 3.96 -10.44 9.60
C ARG A 116 3.17 -10.30 8.29
N PRO A 117 3.64 -9.49 7.33
CA PRO A 117 2.91 -9.19 6.10
C PRO A 117 2.57 -10.44 5.29
N ARG A 118 1.30 -10.83 5.27
CA ARG A 118 0.82 -12.04 4.58
C ARG A 118 1.04 -11.97 3.07
N CYS A 119 0.99 -10.77 2.50
CA CYS A 119 1.25 -10.53 1.08
C CYS A 119 2.69 -10.89 0.69
N VAL A 120 3.68 -10.68 1.58
CA VAL A 120 5.08 -11.11 1.38
C VAL A 120 5.20 -12.62 1.44
N GLU A 121 4.66 -13.24 2.50
CA GLU A 121 4.71 -14.70 2.69
C GLU A 121 4.13 -15.47 1.51
N ARG A 122 3.18 -14.86 0.79
CA ARG A 122 2.41 -15.50 -0.29
C ARG A 122 2.71 -14.96 -1.67
N CYS A 123 3.67 -14.05 -1.83
CA CYS A 123 4.05 -13.54 -3.15
C CYS A 123 4.78 -14.63 -3.96
N PRO A 124 4.18 -15.14 -5.06
CA PRO A 124 4.76 -16.28 -5.78
C PRO A 124 6.05 -15.93 -6.53
N THR A 125 6.25 -14.66 -6.85
CA THR A 125 7.43 -14.19 -7.59
C THR A 125 8.48 -13.55 -6.68
N GLY A 126 8.19 -13.40 -5.38
CA GLY A 126 9.06 -12.69 -4.45
C GLY A 126 9.20 -11.19 -4.76
N ALA A 127 8.25 -10.60 -5.49
CA ALA A 127 8.26 -9.18 -5.79
C ALA A 127 8.05 -8.31 -4.54
N LEU A 128 7.45 -8.84 -3.49
CA LEU A 128 7.29 -8.19 -2.20
C LEU A 128 8.28 -8.76 -1.19
N SER A 129 8.95 -7.90 -0.45
CA SER A 129 9.80 -8.28 0.69
C SER A 129 9.52 -7.39 1.91
N TYR A 130 9.92 -7.85 3.08
CA TYR A 130 9.77 -7.11 4.34
C TYR A 130 11.11 -7.08 5.05
N GLU A 131 11.82 -5.99 4.90
CA GLU A 131 13.22 -5.86 5.25
C GLU A 131 13.48 -4.60 6.08
N GLU A 132 14.61 -4.59 6.78
CA GLU A 132 15.05 -3.43 7.53
C GLU A 132 15.80 -2.48 6.60
N VAL A 133 15.21 -1.29 6.40
CA VAL A 133 15.77 -0.23 5.56
C VAL A 133 15.57 1.12 6.24
N GLU A 134 16.46 2.06 5.95
CA GLU A 134 16.37 3.43 6.47
C GLU A 134 15.24 4.17 5.78
N GLU A 135 15.20 4.11 4.45
CA GLU A 135 14.18 4.78 3.64
C GLU A 135 13.83 3.96 2.39
N PHE A 136 12.59 4.00 1.99
CA PHE A 136 12.11 3.47 0.71
C PHE A 136 10.93 4.30 0.22
N ASP A 137 11.14 5.09 -0.81
CA ASP A 137 10.12 5.99 -1.38
C ASP A 137 10.05 5.92 -2.92
N GLU A 138 10.47 4.82 -3.54
CA GLU A 138 10.33 4.67 -4.99
C GLU A 138 8.83 4.72 -5.38
N LYS A 139 8.46 5.71 -6.18
CA LYS A 139 7.10 5.85 -6.71
C LYS A 139 6.91 4.95 -7.94
N PRO A 140 5.67 4.50 -8.23
CA PRO A 140 5.39 3.67 -9.40
C PRO A 140 5.92 4.25 -10.71
N ILE A 141 5.82 5.57 -10.89
CA ILE A 141 6.29 6.24 -12.10
C ILE A 141 7.83 6.21 -12.23
N GLU A 142 8.54 6.27 -11.12
CA GLU A 142 10.01 6.18 -11.07
C GLU A 142 10.47 4.76 -11.39
N ALA A 143 9.80 3.76 -10.80
CA ALA A 143 10.04 2.36 -11.12
C ALA A 143 9.78 2.06 -12.60
N LEU A 144 8.67 2.58 -13.17
CA LEU A 144 8.37 2.43 -14.58
C LEU A 144 9.45 3.06 -15.47
N LYS A 145 9.86 4.31 -15.21
CA LYS A 145 10.92 4.98 -15.97
C LYS A 145 12.23 4.20 -15.95
N ARG A 146 12.65 3.76 -14.76
CA ARG A 146 13.87 2.94 -14.59
C ARG A 146 13.81 1.64 -15.39
N LEU A 147 12.65 0.98 -15.43
CA LEU A 147 12.50 -0.26 -16.21
C LEU A 147 12.44 0.01 -17.72
N MET A 148 11.78 1.07 -18.15
CA MET A 148 11.76 1.47 -19.57
C MET A 148 13.17 1.75 -20.09
N GLU A 149 13.98 2.51 -19.35
CA GLU A 149 15.39 2.76 -19.68
C GLU A 149 16.18 1.45 -19.80
N ARG A 150 16.01 0.54 -18.82
CA ARG A 150 16.65 -0.79 -18.82
C ARG A 150 16.25 -1.65 -20.03
N TRP A 151 15.02 -1.54 -20.49
CA TRP A 151 14.50 -2.29 -21.64
C TRP A 151 14.70 -1.58 -22.97
N GLY A 152 15.29 -0.39 -22.98
CA GLY A 152 15.49 0.41 -24.19
C GLY A 152 14.19 0.93 -24.80
N ILE A 153 13.15 1.10 -24.00
CA ILE A 153 11.86 1.63 -24.43
C ILE A 153 11.88 3.15 -24.24
N HIS A 154 11.76 3.87 -25.33
CA HIS A 154 11.64 5.33 -25.34
C HIS A 154 10.19 5.71 -25.58
N ALA A 155 9.59 6.48 -24.66
CA ALA A 155 8.22 7.01 -24.77
C ALA A 155 8.20 8.31 -25.56
#